data_a38f6b681c4dd14de1854b144d9d93fc
#
_entry.id   a38f6b681c4dd14de1854b144d9d93fc
#
_cell.length_a   1.000
_cell.length_b   1.000
_cell.length_c   1.000
_cell.angle_alpha   90.00
_cell.angle_beta   90.00
_cell.angle_gamma   90.00
#
_symmetry.space_group_name_H-M   'P 1'
#
loop_
_entity.id
_entity.type
_entity.pdbx_description
1 polymer ?
#
loop_
_entity_poly.entity_id
_entity_poly.type
_entity_poly.pdbx_seq_one_letter_code
_entity_poly.pdbx_strand_id
1 'polypeptide(L)'
;THLNGYASFLQDGKWGHIDRMGNICCSPKYDNEYWFNGISFAVSLEQQPLLIDEDGHTLREFDCHSELSYFTNELILVTNDEGTSLINRLGTDIIEPERKLFIDSERGCNVYEQLIIVKDQQECWGYADLSGNVVCPCIWDSVSPFFNGWALVESEKKAFYIDHSMHIVFTFEECDTLLH
;
A
#
# COMPACT_ATOMS: atom_id res chain seq x y z
N THR A 1 4.50 -19.09 -11.04
CA THR A 1 3.05 -18.76 -11.05
C THR A 1 2.82 -17.77 -12.15
N HIS A 2 2.04 -18.12 -13.17
CA HIS A 2 1.75 -17.21 -14.29
C HIS A 2 0.57 -16.32 -13.91
N LEU A 3 0.85 -15.06 -13.61
CA LEU A 3 -0.18 -14.02 -13.50
C LEU A 3 -0.16 -13.19 -14.79
N ASN A 4 -1.33 -12.98 -15.40
CA ASN A 4 -1.53 -12.18 -16.61
C ASN A 4 -0.63 -12.50 -17.83
N GLY A 5 -0.06 -13.71 -17.88
CA GLY A 5 0.64 -14.18 -19.07
C GLY A 5 2.14 -14.01 -19.07
N TYR A 6 2.72 -13.54 -17.99
CA TYR A 6 4.16 -13.44 -17.82
C TYR A 6 4.66 -14.39 -16.74
N ALA A 7 5.90 -14.82 -16.87
CA ALA A 7 6.58 -15.63 -15.87
C ALA A 7 8.04 -15.17 -15.73
N SER A 8 8.51 -15.19 -14.50
CA SER A 8 9.89 -14.95 -14.20
C SER A 8 10.72 -16.20 -14.38
N PHE A 9 11.95 -16.06 -14.82
CA PHE A 9 12.91 -17.14 -14.90
C PHE A 9 14.29 -16.69 -14.40
N LEU A 10 15.04 -17.65 -13.90
CA LEU A 10 16.39 -17.44 -13.40
C LEU A 10 17.38 -18.09 -14.37
N GLN A 11 18.38 -17.34 -14.82
CA GLN A 11 19.48 -17.82 -15.63
C GLN A 11 20.80 -17.16 -15.16
N ASP A 12 21.82 -17.97 -14.95
CA ASP A 12 23.15 -17.52 -14.50
C ASP A 12 23.12 -16.65 -13.23
N GLY A 13 22.16 -16.92 -12.33
CA GLY A 13 21.96 -16.17 -11.08
C GLY A 13 21.27 -14.82 -11.25
N LYS A 14 20.71 -14.54 -12.43
CA LYS A 14 19.96 -13.31 -12.70
C LYS A 14 18.52 -13.62 -13.12
N TRP A 15 17.60 -12.74 -12.72
CA TRP A 15 16.19 -12.81 -13.05
C TRP A 15 15.85 -12.07 -14.34
N GLY A 16 14.98 -12.65 -15.13
CA GLY A 16 14.36 -12.10 -16.32
C GLY A 16 12.92 -12.57 -16.48
N HIS A 17 12.21 -12.10 -17.52
CA HIS A 17 10.80 -12.39 -17.74
C HIS A 17 10.51 -12.93 -19.13
N ILE A 18 9.55 -13.83 -19.23
CA ILE A 18 9.04 -14.42 -20.48
C ILE A 18 7.53 -14.23 -20.58
N ASP A 19 7.03 -14.17 -21.82
CA ASP A 19 5.60 -14.20 -22.12
C ASP A 19 5.02 -15.65 -22.10
N ARG A 20 3.72 -15.77 -22.35
CA ARG A 20 3.03 -17.07 -22.43
C ARG A 20 3.54 -17.98 -23.54
N MET A 21 4.15 -17.42 -24.57
CA MET A 21 4.70 -18.18 -25.71
C MET A 21 6.15 -18.59 -25.47
N GLY A 22 6.75 -18.16 -24.35
CA GLY A 22 8.13 -18.43 -24.01
C GLY A 22 9.13 -17.45 -24.64
N ASN A 23 8.67 -16.34 -25.22
CA ASN A 23 9.57 -15.32 -25.70
C ASN A 23 10.13 -14.52 -24.51
N ILE A 24 11.42 -14.19 -24.57
CA ILE A 24 12.08 -13.36 -23.57
C ILE A 24 11.63 -11.91 -23.79
N CYS A 25 10.85 -11.38 -22.85
CA CYS A 25 10.44 -9.99 -22.79
C CYS A 25 11.51 -9.14 -22.11
N CYS A 26 12.07 -9.65 -21.03
CA CYS A 26 13.17 -9.02 -20.32
C CYS A 26 14.31 -10.02 -20.12
N SER A 27 15.49 -9.71 -20.66
CA SER A 27 16.69 -10.55 -20.49
C SER A 27 17.10 -10.61 -19.02
N PRO A 28 17.67 -11.75 -18.56
CA PRO A 28 18.13 -11.90 -17.18
C PRO A 28 19.22 -10.89 -16.84
N LYS A 29 18.91 -9.97 -15.93
CA LYS A 29 19.85 -8.94 -15.46
C LYS A 29 19.67 -8.55 -14.00
N TYR A 30 18.49 -8.82 -13.42
CA TYR A 30 18.15 -8.40 -12.06
C TYR A 30 18.69 -9.37 -11.01
N ASP A 31 19.10 -8.85 -9.86
CA ASP A 31 19.65 -9.63 -8.76
C ASP A 31 18.56 -10.41 -8.01
N ASN A 32 17.45 -9.74 -7.76
CA ASN A 32 16.27 -10.33 -7.12
C ASN A 32 15.01 -9.92 -7.86
N GLU A 33 14.01 -10.78 -7.74
CA GLU A 33 12.62 -10.48 -8.03
C GLU A 33 11.82 -10.68 -6.76
N TYR A 34 11.08 -9.65 -6.37
CA TYR A 34 10.27 -9.71 -5.17
C TYR A 34 8.86 -10.22 -5.48
N TRP A 35 8.18 -9.60 -6.46
CA TRP A 35 6.82 -9.97 -6.85
C TRP A 35 6.39 -9.31 -8.16
N PHE A 36 5.30 -9.84 -8.73
CA PHE A 36 4.61 -9.31 -9.91
C PHE A 36 3.15 -9.07 -9.58
N ASN A 37 2.64 -7.89 -9.88
CA ASN A 37 1.26 -7.48 -9.57
C ASN A 37 0.29 -7.59 -10.77
N GLY A 38 0.74 -8.15 -11.89
CA GLY A 38 -0.03 -8.30 -13.12
C GLY A 38 0.25 -7.24 -14.18
N ILE A 39 1.03 -6.19 -13.85
CA ILE A 39 1.47 -5.13 -14.78
C ILE A 39 2.95 -4.82 -14.58
N SER A 40 3.41 -4.76 -13.34
CA SER A 40 4.79 -4.40 -13.03
C SER A 40 5.45 -5.42 -12.11
N PHE A 41 6.77 -5.50 -12.22
CA PHE A 41 7.62 -6.34 -11.40
C PHE A 41 8.41 -5.47 -10.42
N ALA A 42 8.41 -5.85 -9.15
CA ALA A 42 9.36 -5.31 -8.20
C ALA A 42 10.62 -6.17 -8.25
N VAL A 43 11.75 -5.57 -8.59
CA VAL A 43 13.05 -6.22 -8.78
C VAL A 43 14.15 -5.43 -8.10
N SER A 44 15.37 -5.98 -8.01
CA SER A 44 16.54 -5.19 -7.66
C SER A 44 17.65 -5.36 -8.66
N LEU A 45 18.42 -4.30 -8.88
CA LEU A 45 19.63 -4.27 -9.66
C LEU A 45 20.70 -3.55 -8.85
N GLU A 46 21.85 -4.21 -8.62
CA GLU A 46 22.94 -3.67 -7.80
C GLU A 46 22.47 -3.18 -6.41
N GLN A 47 21.56 -3.95 -5.79
CA GLN A 47 20.89 -3.66 -4.51
C GLN A 47 19.90 -2.48 -4.54
N GLN A 48 19.68 -1.86 -5.68
CA GLN A 48 18.69 -0.79 -5.83
C GLN A 48 17.32 -1.38 -6.20
N PRO A 49 16.28 -1.11 -5.41
CA PRO A 49 14.92 -1.54 -5.75
C PRO A 49 14.38 -0.76 -6.95
N LEU A 50 13.72 -1.47 -7.85
CA LEU A 50 13.14 -0.94 -9.09
C LEU A 50 11.72 -1.46 -9.26
N LEU A 51 10.87 -0.66 -9.86
CA LEU A 51 9.62 -1.09 -10.46
C LEU A 51 9.79 -1.05 -11.98
N ILE A 52 9.51 -2.15 -12.65
CA ILE A 52 9.65 -2.28 -14.11
C ILE A 52 8.35 -2.80 -14.73
N ASP A 53 8.14 -2.49 -16.01
CA ASP A 53 7.05 -3.08 -16.80
C ASP A 53 7.40 -4.50 -17.31
N GLU A 54 6.48 -5.10 -18.07
CA GLU A 54 6.62 -6.43 -18.64
C GLU A 54 7.77 -6.55 -19.65
N ASP A 55 8.18 -5.45 -20.30
CA ASP A 55 9.27 -5.39 -21.25
C ASP A 55 10.63 -5.07 -20.58
N GLY A 56 10.62 -4.84 -19.27
CA GLY A 56 11.81 -4.53 -18.47
C GLY A 56 12.24 -3.06 -18.53
N HIS A 57 11.34 -2.15 -18.94
CA HIS A 57 11.59 -0.71 -18.81
C HIS A 57 11.32 -0.29 -17.36
N THR A 58 12.20 0.56 -16.84
CA THR A 58 12.07 1.09 -15.49
C THR A 58 10.92 2.09 -15.44
N LEU A 59 9.92 1.78 -14.62
CA LEU A 59 8.80 2.66 -14.28
C LEU A 59 9.19 3.62 -13.16
N ARG A 60 9.90 3.10 -12.14
CA ARG A 60 10.40 3.89 -11.01
C ARG A 60 11.63 3.25 -10.39
N GLU A 61 12.56 4.08 -9.95
CA GLU A 61 13.70 3.73 -9.10
C GLU A 61 13.44 4.20 -7.67
N PHE A 62 13.96 3.44 -6.70
CA PHE A 62 13.82 3.75 -5.28
C PHE A 62 15.20 3.79 -4.62
N ASP A 63 15.31 4.48 -3.50
CA ASP A 63 16.53 4.46 -2.71
C ASP A 63 16.86 3.04 -2.24
N CYS A 64 18.14 2.75 -2.07
CA CYS A 64 18.62 1.42 -1.68
C CYS A 64 18.10 0.93 -0.30
N HIS A 65 17.59 1.83 0.52
CA HIS A 65 16.93 1.52 1.80
C HIS A 65 15.41 1.39 1.67
N SER A 66 14.87 1.53 0.45
CA SER A 66 13.43 1.38 0.24
C SER A 66 13.02 -0.09 0.20
N GLU A 67 11.96 -0.40 0.88
CA GLU A 67 11.29 -1.70 0.88
C GLU A 67 9.96 -1.60 0.13
N LEU A 68 9.76 -2.44 -0.88
CA LEU A 68 8.52 -2.50 -1.64
C LEU A 68 7.71 -3.70 -1.18
N SER A 69 6.49 -3.45 -0.75
CA SER A 69 5.55 -4.50 -0.34
C SER A 69 4.28 -4.45 -1.16
N TYR A 70 3.72 -5.63 -1.42
CA TYR A 70 2.41 -5.75 -2.02
C TYR A 70 1.34 -5.24 -1.05
N PHE A 71 0.48 -4.34 -1.51
CA PHE A 71 -0.63 -3.83 -0.72
C PHE A 71 -1.97 -4.30 -1.27
N THR A 72 -2.25 -4.02 -2.55
CA THR A 72 -3.40 -4.57 -3.30
C THR A 72 -2.97 -4.86 -4.73
N ASN A 73 -3.88 -5.40 -5.56
CA ASN A 73 -3.63 -5.58 -6.99
C ASN A 73 -3.30 -4.27 -7.73
N GLU A 74 -3.68 -3.12 -7.17
CA GLU A 74 -3.53 -1.79 -7.79
C GLU A 74 -2.48 -0.94 -7.09
N LEU A 75 -2.13 -1.26 -5.83
CA LEU A 75 -1.36 -0.41 -4.95
C LEU A 75 -0.16 -1.14 -4.34
N ILE A 76 0.93 -0.42 -4.22
CA ILE A 76 2.22 -0.85 -3.71
C ILE A 76 2.60 0.04 -2.53
N LEU A 77 2.99 -0.58 -1.42
CA LEU A 77 3.51 0.11 -0.26
C LEU A 77 5.02 0.28 -0.43
N VAL A 78 5.52 1.48 -0.23
CA VAL A 78 6.96 1.80 -0.23
C VAL A 78 7.30 2.32 1.15
N THR A 79 8.22 1.65 1.82
CA THR A 79 8.74 2.05 3.15
C THR A 79 10.21 2.40 3.03
N ASN A 80 10.62 3.54 3.56
CA ASN A 80 12.01 4.00 3.62
C ASN A 80 12.25 4.79 4.91
N ASP A 81 13.43 5.42 5.03
CA ASP A 81 13.82 6.19 6.21
C ASP A 81 12.93 7.43 6.45
N GLU A 82 12.22 7.92 5.42
CA GLU A 82 11.32 9.08 5.50
C GLU A 82 9.91 8.69 5.95
N GLY A 83 9.56 7.41 5.85
CA GLY A 83 8.26 6.87 6.25
C GLY A 83 7.69 5.87 5.24
N THR A 84 6.37 5.78 5.22
CA THR A 84 5.63 4.86 4.36
C THR A 84 4.77 5.66 3.39
N SER A 85 4.89 5.37 2.11
CA SER A 85 4.10 5.95 1.03
C SER A 85 3.32 4.88 0.27
N LEU A 86 2.34 5.30 -0.49
CA LEU A 86 1.54 4.42 -1.33
C LEU A 86 1.64 4.88 -2.78
N ILE A 87 2.01 3.96 -3.66
CA ILE A 87 2.09 4.19 -5.09
C ILE A 87 1.13 3.25 -5.84
N ASN A 88 0.74 3.63 -7.04
CA ASN A 88 0.04 2.71 -7.93
C ASN A 88 1.04 1.76 -8.63
N ARG A 89 0.50 0.78 -9.35
CA ARG A 89 1.31 -0.21 -10.07
C ARG A 89 2.13 0.34 -11.25
N LEU A 90 1.95 1.62 -11.62
CA LEU A 90 2.79 2.34 -12.60
C LEU A 90 3.88 3.18 -11.93
N GLY A 91 3.98 3.13 -10.60
CA GLY A 91 4.98 3.86 -9.83
C GLY A 91 4.60 5.32 -9.52
N THR A 92 3.33 5.72 -9.76
CA THR A 92 2.85 7.07 -9.42
C THR A 92 2.42 7.14 -7.97
N ASP A 93 2.82 8.18 -7.26
CA ASP A 93 2.44 8.40 -5.87
C ASP A 93 0.93 8.62 -5.74
N ILE A 94 0.33 7.90 -4.80
CA ILE A 94 -1.06 8.04 -4.37
C ILE A 94 -1.10 8.76 -3.03
N ILE A 95 -0.22 8.36 -2.10
CA ILE A 95 0.01 9.07 -0.85
C ILE A 95 1.51 9.32 -0.75
N GLU A 96 1.92 10.58 -0.75
CA GLU A 96 3.31 11.01 -0.67
C GLU A 96 3.77 11.09 0.78
N PRO A 97 5.03 10.73 1.08
CA PRO A 97 5.59 10.84 2.44
C PRO A 97 5.51 12.27 3.01
N GLU A 98 5.67 13.28 2.14
CA GLU A 98 5.65 14.69 2.53
C GLU A 98 4.27 15.18 2.99
N ARG A 99 3.19 14.50 2.64
CA ARG A 99 1.82 14.82 3.11
C ARG A 99 1.62 14.51 4.59
N LYS A 100 2.63 13.94 5.26
CA LYS A 100 2.60 13.63 6.70
C LYS A 100 1.53 12.59 7.09
N LEU A 101 1.04 11.83 6.13
CA LEU A 101 0.13 10.72 6.35
C LEU A 101 0.91 9.41 6.29
N PHE A 102 0.75 8.58 7.30
CA PHE A 102 1.38 7.27 7.34
C PHE A 102 0.31 6.19 7.22
N ILE A 103 0.60 5.19 6.41
CA ILE A 103 -0.27 4.01 6.28
C ILE A 103 0.14 3.05 7.39
N ASP A 104 -0.83 2.59 8.17
CA ASP A 104 -0.58 1.56 9.18
C ASP A 104 -0.38 0.21 8.51
N SER A 105 0.88 -0.16 8.25
CA SER A 105 1.25 -1.46 7.71
C SER A 105 1.16 -2.58 8.75
N GLU A 106 1.12 -2.27 10.04
CA GLU A 106 1.12 -3.28 11.10
C GLU A 106 -0.25 -3.97 11.26
N ARG A 107 -1.33 -3.32 10.83
CA ARG A 107 -2.69 -3.86 10.92
C ARG A 107 -3.11 -4.77 9.76
N GLY A 108 -2.20 -5.10 8.84
CA GLY A 108 -2.45 -6.00 7.72
C GLY A 108 -3.04 -5.30 6.49
N CYS A 109 -3.74 -6.03 5.62
CA CYS A 109 -4.35 -5.46 4.42
C CYS A 109 -5.43 -4.43 4.81
N ASN A 110 -5.12 -3.15 4.63
CA ASN A 110 -5.83 -2.04 5.23
C ASN A 110 -6.79 -1.35 4.25
N VAL A 111 -7.25 -2.06 3.22
CA VAL A 111 -8.30 -1.57 2.31
C VAL A 111 -9.60 -2.25 2.67
N TYR A 112 -10.50 -1.50 3.27
CA TYR A 112 -11.82 -1.97 3.61
C TYR A 112 -12.86 -1.05 2.99
N GLU A 113 -13.73 -1.62 2.16
CA GLU A 113 -14.82 -0.87 1.50
C GLU A 113 -14.31 0.37 0.72
N GLN A 114 -13.16 0.23 0.00
CA GLN A 114 -12.48 1.26 -0.78
C GLN A 114 -11.81 2.38 0.05
N LEU A 115 -11.66 2.19 1.35
CA LEU A 115 -10.99 3.12 2.24
C LEU A 115 -9.70 2.53 2.83
N ILE A 116 -8.73 3.42 3.07
CA ILE A 116 -7.45 3.14 3.70
C ILE A 116 -7.41 3.87 5.03
N ILE A 117 -6.99 3.19 6.09
CA ILE A 117 -6.71 3.82 7.38
C ILE A 117 -5.37 4.56 7.26
N VAL A 118 -5.37 5.83 7.63
CA VAL A 118 -4.19 6.68 7.59
C VAL A 118 -3.95 7.33 8.95
N LYS A 119 -2.70 7.70 9.21
CA LYS A 119 -2.27 8.30 10.46
C LYS A 119 -1.43 9.53 10.17
N ASP A 120 -1.59 10.60 10.90
CA ASP A 120 -0.80 11.80 10.76
C ASP A 120 0.43 11.83 11.71
N GLN A 121 1.21 12.90 11.65
CA GLN A 121 2.38 13.09 12.52
C GLN A 121 2.02 13.37 13.99
N GLN A 122 0.78 13.71 14.29
CA GLN A 122 0.26 13.86 15.63
C GLN A 122 -0.23 12.53 16.23
N GLU A 123 0.02 11.42 15.54
CA GLU A 123 -0.43 10.07 15.90
C GLU A 123 -1.96 9.91 15.89
N CYS A 124 -2.69 10.83 15.23
CA CYS A 124 -4.13 10.74 15.05
C CYS A 124 -4.50 9.95 13.80
N TRP A 125 -5.63 9.25 13.88
CA TRP A 125 -6.12 8.36 12.83
C TRP A 125 -7.24 8.98 12.00
N GLY A 126 -7.31 8.60 10.73
CA GLY A 126 -8.36 9.00 9.79
C GLY A 126 -8.48 8.01 8.65
N TYR A 127 -9.18 8.41 7.57
CA TYR A 127 -9.36 7.57 6.39
C TYR A 127 -9.08 8.35 5.11
N ALA A 128 -8.49 7.68 4.14
CA ALA A 128 -8.30 8.15 2.76
C ALA A 128 -8.97 7.18 1.78
N ASP A 129 -9.34 7.67 0.60
CA ASP A 129 -9.76 6.82 -0.51
C ASP A 129 -8.54 6.22 -1.25
N LEU A 130 -8.80 5.30 -2.19
CA LEU A 130 -7.74 4.67 -2.99
C LEU A 130 -7.05 5.62 -3.98
N SER A 131 -7.53 6.86 -4.10
CA SER A 131 -6.89 7.92 -4.88
C SER A 131 -6.01 8.84 -4.02
N GLY A 132 -5.92 8.57 -2.71
CA GLY A 132 -5.13 9.34 -1.76
C GLY A 132 -5.84 10.58 -1.20
N ASN A 133 -7.13 10.79 -1.51
CA ASN A 133 -7.88 11.89 -0.91
C ASN A 133 -8.26 11.55 0.52
N VAL A 134 -7.96 12.44 1.47
CA VAL A 134 -8.41 12.30 2.84
C VAL A 134 -9.91 12.53 2.90
N VAL A 135 -10.68 11.46 3.19
CA VAL A 135 -12.15 11.52 3.30
C VAL A 135 -12.60 11.72 4.74
N CYS A 136 -11.79 11.29 5.71
CA CYS A 136 -11.94 11.61 7.12
C CYS A 136 -10.62 12.16 7.66
N PRO A 137 -10.56 13.39 8.16
CA PRO A 137 -9.33 13.94 8.71
C PRO A 137 -8.81 13.11 9.89
N CYS A 138 -7.50 13.14 10.12
CA CYS A 138 -6.86 12.45 11.23
C CYS A 138 -7.14 13.21 12.53
N ILE A 139 -8.22 12.87 13.20
CA ILE A 139 -8.69 13.50 14.44
C ILE A 139 -9.04 12.48 15.54
N TRP A 140 -8.91 11.18 15.25
CA TRP A 140 -9.31 10.10 16.14
C TRP A 140 -8.10 9.50 16.86
N ASP A 141 -8.28 9.15 18.14
CA ASP A 141 -7.25 8.44 18.92
C ASP A 141 -7.08 6.99 18.43
N SER A 142 -8.17 6.39 17.93
CA SER A 142 -8.19 5.04 17.39
C SER A 142 -9.33 4.90 16.37
N VAL A 143 -9.15 4.02 15.38
CA VAL A 143 -10.16 3.70 14.36
C VAL A 143 -10.16 2.21 14.04
N SER A 144 -11.32 1.68 13.66
CA SER A 144 -11.45 0.32 13.11
C SER A 144 -11.57 0.38 11.58
N PRO A 145 -11.30 -0.74 10.87
CA PRO A 145 -11.74 -0.87 9.49
C PRO A 145 -13.26 -0.68 9.34
N PHE A 146 -13.69 -0.18 8.16
CA PHE A 146 -15.10 -0.19 7.80
C PHE A 146 -15.60 -1.62 7.58
N PHE A 147 -16.76 -1.93 8.12
CA PHE A 147 -17.43 -3.20 7.93
C PHE A 147 -18.94 -3.00 7.83
N ASN A 148 -19.57 -3.46 6.73
CA ASN A 148 -20.99 -3.24 6.43
C ASN A 148 -21.42 -1.76 6.52
N GLY A 149 -20.56 -0.84 6.03
CA GLY A 149 -20.84 0.59 5.97
C GLY A 149 -20.58 1.36 7.26
N TRP A 150 -19.98 0.75 8.28
CA TRP A 150 -19.76 1.34 9.60
C TRP A 150 -18.32 1.14 10.07
N ALA A 151 -17.78 2.13 10.78
CA ALA A 151 -16.50 2.00 11.49
C ALA A 151 -16.67 2.49 12.93
N LEU A 152 -15.94 1.85 13.85
CA LEU A 152 -15.81 2.31 15.22
C LEU A 152 -14.59 3.23 15.30
N VAL A 153 -14.79 4.41 15.88
CA VAL A 153 -13.72 5.41 16.10
C VAL A 153 -13.76 5.87 17.55
N GLU A 154 -12.61 6.24 18.09
CA GLU A 154 -12.49 6.67 19.49
C GLU A 154 -11.82 8.04 19.55
N SER A 155 -12.31 8.90 20.43
CA SER A 155 -11.69 10.17 20.79
C SER A 155 -12.11 10.58 22.20
N GLU A 156 -11.17 11.13 22.99
CA GLU A 156 -11.42 11.64 24.34
C GLU A 156 -12.16 10.64 25.25
N LYS A 157 -11.79 9.35 25.18
CA LYS A 157 -12.42 8.24 25.92
C LYS A 157 -13.90 7.98 25.60
N LYS A 158 -14.35 8.44 24.44
CA LYS A 158 -15.65 8.13 23.88
C LYS A 158 -15.47 7.34 22.61
N ALA A 159 -16.40 6.44 22.37
CA ALA A 159 -16.44 5.66 21.13
C ALA A 159 -17.66 6.05 20.30
N PHE A 160 -17.49 6.04 18.99
CA PHE A 160 -18.50 6.44 18.03
C PHE A 160 -18.54 5.45 16.89
N TYR A 161 -19.74 5.12 16.40
CA TYR A 161 -19.90 4.55 15.07
C TYR A 161 -20.10 5.65 14.06
N ILE A 162 -19.30 5.62 12.99
CA ILE A 162 -19.44 6.52 11.84
C ILE A 162 -19.84 5.73 10.60
N ASP A 163 -20.56 6.38 9.68
CA ASP A 163 -20.91 5.86 8.37
C ASP A 163 -19.88 6.29 7.30
N HIS A 164 -20.05 5.84 6.03
CA HIS A 164 -19.19 6.21 4.90
C HIS A 164 -19.20 7.71 4.57
N SER A 165 -20.20 8.47 5.03
CA SER A 165 -20.25 9.92 4.93
C SER A 165 -19.57 10.62 6.11
N MET A 166 -18.91 9.84 6.98
CA MET A 166 -18.23 10.29 8.20
C MET A 166 -19.17 10.93 9.22
N HIS A 167 -20.47 10.64 9.14
CA HIS A 167 -21.43 11.08 10.16
C HIS A 167 -21.42 10.13 11.34
N ILE A 168 -21.46 10.70 12.54
CA ILE A 168 -21.66 9.92 13.77
C ILE A 168 -23.09 9.38 13.77
N VAL A 169 -23.22 8.05 13.77
CA VAL A 169 -24.49 7.34 13.79
C VAL A 169 -24.88 6.93 15.20
N PHE A 170 -23.87 6.60 16.01
CA PHE A 170 -24.06 6.20 17.40
C PHE A 170 -22.88 6.65 18.26
N THR A 171 -23.15 6.99 19.54
CA THR A 171 -22.14 7.40 20.52
C THR A 171 -22.24 6.52 21.75
N PHE A 172 -21.08 6.01 22.20
CA PHE A 172 -20.96 5.37 23.51
C PHE A 172 -20.43 6.41 24.51
N GLU A 173 -21.13 6.59 25.61
CA GLU A 173 -20.62 7.40 26.71
C GLU A 173 -19.86 6.50 27.69
N GLU A 174 -18.67 6.93 28.12
CA GLU A 174 -17.76 6.20 29.02
C GLU A 174 -17.33 4.82 28.51
N CYS A 175 -16.33 4.81 27.63
CA CYS A 175 -15.67 3.57 27.18
C CYS A 175 -14.26 3.45 27.76
N ASP A 176 -14.00 2.36 28.47
CA ASP A 176 -12.64 1.87 28.68
C ASP A 176 -12.25 1.06 27.42
N THR A 177 -11.72 1.74 26.40
CA THR A 177 -11.18 1.21 25.13
C THR A 177 -11.90 -0.03 24.57
N LEU A 178 -12.69 0.16 23.50
CA LEU A 178 -13.39 -0.94 22.81
C LEU A 178 -12.55 -1.63 21.73
N LEU A 179 -11.43 -0.99 21.31
CA LEU A 179 -10.54 -1.51 20.27
C LEU A 179 -9.32 -2.19 20.91
N HIS A 180 -9.20 -3.49 20.68
CA HIS A 180 -8.05 -4.33 21.04
C HIS A 180 -7.37 -4.89 19.81
#